data_05f33f2b6f3411311ac6d9cd017c8d06
#
_entry.id   05f33f2b6f3411311ac6d9cd017c8d06
#
_cell.length_a   1.000
_cell.length_b   1.000
_cell.length_c   1.000
_cell.angle_alpha   90.00
_cell.angle_beta   90.00
_cell.angle_gamma   90.00
#
_symmetry.space_group_name_H-M   'P 1'
#
loop_
_entity.id
_entity.type
_entity.pdbx_description
1 polymer ?
#
loop_
_entity_poly.entity_id
_entity_poly.type
_entity_poly.pdbx_seq_one_letter_code
_entity_poly.pdbx_strand_id
1 'polypeptide(L)'
;MYKLKKCALCGAETELELSHIVPKMVMRTLKKTAVGNIRSSENPNIPAQDSEKHYMLCGNCEDLFSEKETYFTNTLFHPYIKKEKTKFDYDGRLFYFLTSLSWRSLYLDLIDFTENYVVGIDALEHLISCEKIMRDYLCSGRGDIGAIEHHIFFFDEIREITGNTEMAELRPHVTFHRGINSYTFCFEDDGTYGTITNMMGIVVITLYQKGCKEKWERTQILNGISNIEAKDQHITSVVGNEFTNILKTAQAASDSMSEKQKEKIVASLKVKDDKIKNYPIFRDWLSDRDLHEE
;
A
#
# COMPACT_ATOMS: atom_id res chain seq x y z
N MET A 1 8.40 29.37 18.40
CA MET A 1 9.74 29.11 17.86
C MET A 1 9.70 27.71 17.29
N TYR A 2 9.60 27.54 15.96
CA TYR A 2 9.61 26.23 15.32
C TYR A 2 10.98 25.60 15.57
N LYS A 3 10.99 24.38 16.13
CA LYS A 3 12.22 23.65 16.38
C LYS A 3 12.65 23.04 15.04
N LEU A 4 13.75 23.52 14.45
CA LEU A 4 14.33 22.90 13.27
C LEU A 4 14.57 21.42 13.53
N LYS A 5 14.23 20.58 12.56
CA LYS A 5 14.44 19.14 12.60
C LYS A 5 15.20 18.72 11.34
N LYS A 6 15.82 17.57 11.41
CA LYS A 6 16.58 17.01 10.29
C LYS A 6 15.64 16.29 9.32
N CYS A 7 15.69 16.66 8.04
CA CYS A 7 14.95 15.98 6.99
C CYS A 7 15.42 14.51 6.88
N ALA A 8 14.50 13.58 6.96
CA ALA A 8 14.81 12.14 6.92
C ALA A 8 15.51 11.72 5.62
N LEU A 9 15.15 12.34 4.48
CA LEU A 9 15.72 12.01 3.19
C LEU A 9 17.09 12.68 2.96
N CYS A 10 17.15 14.00 2.90
CA CYS A 10 18.37 14.74 2.51
C CYS A 10 19.25 15.17 3.68
N GLY A 11 18.79 15.02 4.91
CA GLY A 11 19.54 15.39 6.11
C GLY A 11 19.62 16.89 6.42
N ALA A 12 18.98 17.77 5.64
CA ALA A 12 18.97 19.21 5.88
C ALA A 12 18.24 19.56 7.19
N GLU A 13 18.81 20.48 7.96
CA GLU A 13 18.17 21.03 9.17
C GLU A 13 17.25 22.18 8.78
N THR A 14 15.95 21.95 8.83
CA THR A 14 14.93 22.90 8.40
C THR A 14 13.57 22.60 9.03
N GLU A 15 12.57 23.40 8.73
CA GLU A 15 11.18 23.07 9.02
C GLU A 15 10.74 21.88 8.17
N LEU A 16 10.11 20.88 8.79
CA LEU A 16 9.62 19.70 8.10
C LEU A 16 8.14 19.85 7.77
N GLU A 17 7.76 19.30 6.63
CA GLU A 17 6.38 19.19 6.20
C GLU A 17 5.73 17.90 6.71
N LEU A 18 4.40 17.90 6.71
CA LEU A 18 3.59 16.77 7.14
C LEU A 18 3.40 15.80 5.97
N SER A 19 4.35 14.88 5.83
CA SER A 19 4.45 13.90 4.73
C SER A 19 3.45 12.77 4.91
N HIS A 20 2.69 12.43 3.87
CA HIS A 20 1.84 11.25 3.85
C HIS A 20 2.66 10.01 3.48
N ILE A 21 2.45 8.89 4.18
CA ILE A 21 3.11 7.62 3.84
C ILE A 21 2.55 7.09 2.54
N VAL A 22 1.25 6.91 2.46
CA VAL A 22 0.55 6.65 1.19
C VAL A 22 0.05 7.98 0.62
N PRO A 23 0.22 8.26 -0.68
CA PRO A 23 -0.14 9.53 -1.29
C PRO A 23 -1.56 9.99 -0.96
N LYS A 24 -1.69 11.25 -0.57
CA LYS A 24 -2.98 11.86 -0.16
C LYS A 24 -4.11 11.68 -1.17
N MET A 25 -3.77 11.58 -2.47
CA MET A 25 -4.78 11.41 -3.52
C MET A 25 -5.53 10.08 -3.40
N VAL A 26 -4.91 9.03 -2.85
CA VAL A 26 -5.55 7.73 -2.63
C VAL A 26 -6.69 7.89 -1.62
N MET A 27 -6.42 8.50 -0.45
CA MET A 27 -7.45 8.79 0.56
C MET A 27 -8.56 9.70 0.02
N ARG A 28 -8.20 10.72 -0.77
CA ARG A 28 -9.20 11.59 -1.41
C ARG A 28 -10.12 10.81 -2.36
N THR A 29 -9.57 9.89 -3.14
CA THR A 29 -10.34 9.04 -4.05
C THR A 29 -11.23 8.08 -3.28
N LEU A 30 -10.70 7.45 -2.24
CA LEU A 30 -11.45 6.56 -1.36
C LEU A 30 -12.66 7.30 -0.73
N LYS A 31 -12.45 8.50 -0.19
CA LYS A 31 -13.54 9.34 0.37
C LYS A 31 -14.61 9.70 -0.64
N LYS A 32 -14.22 10.05 -1.88
CA LYS A 32 -15.18 10.41 -2.96
C LYS A 32 -16.06 9.24 -3.37
N THR A 33 -15.54 8.01 -3.27
CA THR A 33 -16.21 6.79 -3.70
C THR A 33 -16.82 5.98 -2.56
N ALA A 34 -16.72 6.46 -1.31
CA ALA A 34 -17.28 5.81 -0.14
C ALA A 34 -18.77 6.16 0.06
N VAL A 35 -19.55 5.20 0.55
CA VAL A 35 -20.96 5.41 0.93
C VAL A 35 -21.06 6.18 2.24
N GLY A 36 -20.12 5.99 3.15
CA GLY A 36 -20.07 6.60 4.49
C GLY A 36 -18.67 7.08 4.86
N ASN A 37 -18.40 7.14 6.15
CA ASN A 37 -17.11 7.54 6.66
C ASN A 37 -16.08 6.41 6.52
N ILE A 38 -14.85 6.76 6.12
CA ILE A 38 -13.70 5.87 6.20
C ILE A 38 -13.35 5.64 7.67
N ARG A 39 -12.82 4.47 8.00
CA ARG A 39 -12.44 4.09 9.36
C ARG A 39 -11.05 3.47 9.35
N SER A 40 -10.31 3.65 10.44
CA SER A 40 -9.05 2.94 10.68
C SER A 40 -9.32 1.56 11.27
N SER A 41 -8.47 0.58 10.96
CA SER A 41 -8.48 -0.72 11.62
C SER A 41 -8.08 -0.63 13.10
N GLU A 42 -7.27 0.35 13.48
CA GLU A 42 -6.86 0.58 14.87
C GLU A 42 -8.02 1.06 15.75
N ASN A 43 -8.88 1.94 15.21
CA ASN A 43 -10.05 2.44 15.92
C ASN A 43 -11.26 2.58 15.00
N PRO A 44 -12.01 1.49 14.75
CA PRO A 44 -13.11 1.48 13.80
C PRO A 44 -14.35 2.27 14.31
N ASN A 45 -14.35 2.68 15.57
CA ASN A 45 -15.45 3.47 16.15
C ASN A 45 -15.38 4.97 15.80
N ILE A 46 -14.22 5.44 15.31
CA ILE A 46 -13.99 6.84 14.95
C ILE A 46 -13.76 6.98 13.45
N PRO A 47 -14.39 7.96 12.77
CA PRO A 47 -14.07 8.23 11.36
C PRO A 47 -12.62 8.68 11.17
N ALA A 48 -11.90 8.03 10.23
CA ALA A 48 -10.57 8.46 9.84
C ALA A 48 -10.64 9.76 9.03
N GLN A 49 -9.92 10.79 9.49
CA GLN A 49 -9.89 12.09 8.83
C GLN A 49 -8.87 12.15 7.69
N ASP A 50 -7.80 11.38 7.78
CA ASP A 50 -6.72 11.36 6.80
C ASP A 50 -6.00 9.99 6.85
N SER A 51 -5.12 9.72 5.87
CA SER A 51 -4.15 8.63 5.95
C SER A 51 -2.99 9.01 6.87
N GLU A 52 -2.18 8.02 7.21
CA GLU A 52 -1.00 8.18 8.06
C GLU A 52 -0.04 9.25 7.50
N LYS A 53 0.48 10.12 8.40
CA LYS A 53 1.38 11.21 8.04
C LYS A 53 2.26 11.64 9.20
N HIS A 54 3.49 12.01 8.89
CA HIS A 54 4.53 12.39 9.85
C HIS A 54 5.32 13.61 9.37
N TYR A 55 5.85 14.40 10.31
CA TYR A 55 6.83 15.44 10.00
C TYR A 55 8.17 14.77 9.70
N MET A 56 8.48 14.52 8.43
CA MET A 56 9.68 13.78 8.03
C MET A 56 10.51 14.41 6.91
N LEU A 57 9.92 15.14 5.99
CA LEU A 57 10.61 15.71 4.83
C LEU A 57 10.62 17.22 4.85
N CYS A 58 11.64 17.84 4.24
CA CYS A 58 11.65 19.27 3.94
C CYS A 58 10.82 19.55 2.67
N GLY A 59 10.44 20.82 2.43
CA GLY A 59 9.64 21.21 1.28
C GLY A 59 10.22 20.76 -0.06
N ASN A 60 11.54 20.89 -0.27
CA ASN A 60 12.17 20.45 -1.52
C ASN A 60 12.03 18.95 -1.77
N CYS A 61 12.12 18.12 -0.71
CA CYS A 61 11.95 16.68 -0.83
C CYS A 61 10.48 16.30 -1.03
N GLU A 62 9.55 17.02 -0.39
CA GLU A 62 8.11 16.87 -0.64
C GLU A 62 7.74 17.22 -2.09
N ASP A 63 8.24 18.33 -2.62
CA ASP A 63 7.99 18.74 -4.00
C ASP A 63 8.48 17.69 -5.00
N LEU A 64 9.68 17.14 -4.77
CA LEU A 64 10.26 16.09 -5.59
C LEU A 64 9.39 14.82 -5.59
N PHE A 65 8.90 14.41 -4.44
CA PHE A 65 8.01 13.24 -4.33
C PHE A 65 6.64 13.51 -4.94
N SER A 66 6.08 14.71 -4.72
CA SER A 66 4.79 15.12 -5.27
C SER A 66 4.76 15.10 -6.80
N GLU A 67 5.86 15.46 -7.48
CA GLU A 67 5.98 15.34 -8.93
C GLU A 67 5.80 13.88 -9.40
N LYS A 68 6.45 12.93 -8.72
CA LYS A 68 6.38 11.50 -9.07
C LYS A 68 5.04 10.88 -8.68
N GLU A 69 4.45 11.31 -7.57
CA GLU A 69 3.07 10.96 -7.19
C GLU A 69 2.06 11.43 -8.24
N THR A 70 2.24 12.62 -8.78
CA THR A 70 1.40 13.15 -9.88
C THR A 70 1.54 12.30 -11.14
N TYR A 71 2.75 11.88 -11.47
CA TYR A 71 2.99 10.97 -12.58
C TYR A 71 2.27 9.63 -12.39
N PHE A 72 2.46 8.96 -11.24
CA PHE A 72 1.77 7.71 -10.90
C PHE A 72 0.24 7.86 -10.97
N THR A 73 -0.27 8.96 -10.40
CA THR A 73 -1.71 9.25 -10.37
C THR A 73 -2.31 9.28 -11.77
N ASN A 74 -1.66 9.96 -12.70
CA ASN A 74 -2.19 10.18 -14.05
C ASN A 74 -1.92 8.99 -15.00
N THR A 75 -0.78 8.32 -14.80
CA THR A 75 -0.35 7.24 -15.70
C THR A 75 -0.99 5.90 -15.34
N LEU A 76 -1.17 5.61 -14.05
CA LEU A 76 -1.60 4.29 -13.60
C LEU A 76 -2.83 4.34 -12.69
N PHE A 77 -2.81 5.10 -11.58
CA PHE A 77 -3.84 5.04 -10.56
C PHE A 77 -5.24 5.42 -11.06
N HIS A 78 -5.41 6.61 -11.61
CA HIS A 78 -6.73 7.03 -12.10
C HIS A 78 -7.23 6.20 -13.27
N PRO A 79 -6.41 5.90 -14.32
CA PRO A 79 -6.85 5.04 -15.40
C PRO A 79 -7.28 3.64 -14.96
N TYR A 80 -6.60 3.04 -13.96
CA TYR A 80 -6.98 1.75 -13.37
C TYR A 80 -8.28 1.85 -12.56
N ILE A 81 -8.34 2.77 -11.59
CA ILE A 81 -9.52 2.91 -10.70
C ILE A 81 -10.80 3.21 -11.50
N LYS A 82 -10.69 3.98 -12.59
CA LYS A 82 -11.81 4.28 -13.49
C LYS A 82 -12.09 3.20 -14.52
N LYS A 83 -11.28 2.14 -14.55
CA LYS A 83 -11.34 1.04 -15.54
C LYS A 83 -11.22 1.53 -17.00
N GLU A 84 -10.41 2.58 -17.23
CA GLU A 84 -10.15 3.13 -18.55
C GLU A 84 -9.11 2.33 -19.32
N LYS A 85 -8.16 1.69 -18.60
CA LYS A 85 -7.05 0.93 -19.15
C LYS A 85 -6.72 -0.28 -18.28
N THR A 86 -6.18 -1.32 -18.93
CA THR A 86 -5.59 -2.50 -18.28
C THR A 86 -4.08 -2.61 -18.52
N LYS A 87 -3.56 -1.85 -19.51
CA LYS A 87 -2.14 -1.79 -19.85
C LYS A 87 -1.63 -0.37 -19.65
N PHE A 88 -0.48 -0.22 -18.98
CA PHE A 88 0.08 1.05 -18.56
C PHE A 88 1.54 1.13 -19.01
N ASP A 89 1.82 2.01 -19.97
CA ASP A 89 3.19 2.38 -20.31
C ASP A 89 3.76 3.32 -19.26
N TYR A 90 5.01 3.11 -18.88
CA TYR A 90 5.67 3.90 -17.85
C TYR A 90 7.15 4.14 -18.18
N ASP A 91 7.77 5.06 -17.44
CA ASP A 91 9.20 5.33 -17.47
C ASP A 91 9.80 5.33 -16.05
N GLY A 92 11.06 5.70 -15.90
CA GLY A 92 11.78 5.69 -14.63
C GLY A 92 11.11 6.50 -13.51
N ARG A 93 10.15 7.38 -13.82
CA ARG A 93 9.39 8.13 -12.79
C ARG A 93 8.50 7.21 -11.96
N LEU A 94 7.96 6.14 -12.56
CA LEU A 94 7.21 5.13 -11.79
C LEU A 94 8.13 4.39 -10.82
N PHE A 95 9.29 3.95 -11.28
CA PHE A 95 10.27 3.27 -10.44
C PHE A 95 10.71 4.15 -9.26
N TYR A 96 11.01 5.42 -9.53
CA TYR A 96 11.33 6.40 -8.49
C TYR A 96 10.19 6.56 -7.48
N PHE A 97 8.95 6.69 -7.95
CA PHE A 97 7.76 6.78 -7.10
C PHE A 97 7.64 5.58 -6.17
N LEU A 98 7.76 4.34 -6.70
CA LEU A 98 7.67 3.12 -5.90
C LEU A 98 8.79 3.05 -4.85
N THR A 99 10.01 3.45 -5.22
CA THR A 99 11.12 3.54 -4.27
C THR A 99 10.82 4.53 -3.16
N SER A 100 10.27 5.72 -3.48
CA SER A 100 9.93 6.74 -2.48
C SER A 100 8.80 6.30 -1.56
N LEU A 101 7.81 5.56 -2.09
CA LEU A 101 6.67 5.01 -1.34
C LEU A 101 7.15 3.99 -0.31
N SER A 102 7.92 2.99 -0.75
CA SER A 102 8.42 1.94 0.12
C SER A 102 9.48 2.43 1.10
N TRP A 103 10.30 3.40 0.70
CA TRP A 103 11.27 4.03 1.58
C TRP A 103 10.61 4.76 2.75
N ARG A 104 9.49 5.48 2.53
CA ARG A 104 8.76 6.17 3.61
C ARG A 104 8.25 5.19 4.66
N SER A 105 7.67 4.07 4.23
CA SER A 105 7.19 3.02 5.16
C SER A 105 8.35 2.38 5.90
N LEU A 106 9.38 1.92 5.18
CA LEU A 106 10.54 1.28 5.81
C LEU A 106 11.23 2.21 6.82
N TYR A 107 11.38 3.50 6.50
CA TYR A 107 12.01 4.46 7.39
C TYR A 107 11.28 4.56 8.74
N LEU A 108 9.95 4.58 8.74
CA LEU A 108 9.15 4.62 9.98
C LEU A 108 9.17 3.30 10.71
N ASP A 109 9.00 2.19 9.98
CA ASP A 109 9.00 0.86 10.57
C ASP A 109 10.33 0.53 11.23
N LEU A 110 11.47 1.00 10.67
CA LEU A 110 12.79 0.84 11.28
C LEU A 110 12.90 1.54 12.65
N ILE A 111 12.22 2.67 12.86
CA ILE A 111 12.17 3.34 14.15
C ILE A 111 11.45 2.43 15.14
N ASP A 112 10.27 1.92 14.79
CA ASP A 112 9.49 1.02 15.62
C ASP A 112 10.23 -0.30 15.89
N PHE A 113 10.83 -0.92 14.86
CA PHE A 113 11.58 -2.16 14.99
C PHE A 113 12.79 -2.04 15.92
N THR A 114 13.46 -0.87 15.90
CA THR A 114 14.59 -0.58 16.79
C THR A 114 14.15 -0.35 18.23
N GLU A 115 13.04 0.36 18.44
CA GLU A 115 12.52 0.68 19.77
C GLU A 115 11.86 -0.52 20.45
N ASN A 116 11.17 -1.37 19.69
CA ASN A 116 10.32 -2.45 20.18
C ASN A 116 10.89 -3.87 19.94
N TYR A 117 12.07 -3.99 19.32
CA TYR A 117 12.75 -5.27 19.04
C TYR A 117 11.86 -6.26 18.26
N VAL A 118 11.17 -5.76 17.24
CA VAL A 118 10.15 -6.51 16.49
C VAL A 118 10.76 -7.59 15.59
N VAL A 119 11.99 -7.37 15.09
CA VAL A 119 12.71 -8.28 14.17
C VAL A 119 14.08 -8.66 14.73
N GLY A 120 14.64 -9.77 14.24
CA GLY A 120 15.99 -10.21 14.60
C GLY A 120 17.07 -9.22 14.14
N ILE A 121 18.26 -9.30 14.77
CA ILE A 121 19.36 -8.34 14.51
C ILE A 121 19.80 -8.41 13.04
N ASP A 122 19.96 -9.60 12.47
CA ASP A 122 20.40 -9.77 11.07
C ASP A 122 19.40 -9.17 10.09
N ALA A 123 18.10 -9.37 10.34
CA ALA A 123 17.02 -8.77 9.54
C ALA A 123 17.04 -7.24 9.66
N LEU A 124 17.21 -6.70 10.88
CA LEU A 124 17.28 -5.27 11.13
C LEU A 124 18.46 -4.62 10.40
N GLU A 125 19.66 -5.21 10.46
CA GLU A 125 20.85 -4.72 9.76
C GLU A 125 20.64 -4.72 8.23
N HIS A 126 20.02 -5.77 7.70
CA HIS A 126 19.69 -5.85 6.29
C HIS A 126 18.70 -4.75 5.87
N LEU A 127 17.63 -4.53 6.64
CA LEU A 127 16.63 -3.49 6.37
C LEU A 127 17.24 -2.08 6.44
N ILE A 128 18.12 -1.81 7.41
CA ILE A 128 18.88 -0.54 7.51
C ILE A 128 19.75 -0.33 6.25
N SER A 129 20.39 -1.39 5.77
CA SER A 129 21.16 -1.33 4.51
C SER A 129 20.26 -1.00 3.31
N CYS A 130 19.09 -1.62 3.21
CA CYS A 130 18.11 -1.36 2.14
C CYS A 130 17.55 0.07 2.20
N GLU A 131 17.25 0.57 3.40
CA GLU A 131 16.84 1.97 3.60
C GLU A 131 17.90 2.93 3.05
N LYS A 132 19.16 2.73 3.42
CA LYS A 132 20.27 3.56 2.94
C LYS A 132 20.41 3.51 1.42
N ILE A 133 20.34 2.32 0.82
CA ILE A 133 20.39 2.14 -0.64
C ILE A 133 19.29 2.94 -1.34
N MET A 134 18.04 2.83 -0.87
CA MET A 134 16.91 3.55 -1.44
C MET A 134 17.04 5.06 -1.22
N ARG A 135 17.45 5.51 -0.04
CA ARG A 135 17.68 6.92 0.26
C ARG A 135 18.77 7.53 -0.64
N ASP A 136 19.88 6.83 -0.81
CA ASP A 136 20.98 7.28 -1.70
C ASP A 136 20.51 7.39 -3.16
N TYR A 137 19.68 6.45 -3.63
CA TYR A 137 19.03 6.53 -4.95
C TYR A 137 18.09 7.73 -5.07
N LEU A 138 17.21 7.94 -4.09
CA LEU A 138 16.26 9.05 -4.07
C LEU A 138 16.93 10.42 -4.00
N CYS A 139 18.11 10.52 -3.38
CA CYS A 139 18.94 11.72 -3.33
C CYS A 139 19.88 11.86 -4.55
N SER A 140 19.72 11.02 -5.60
CA SER A 140 20.61 10.98 -6.78
C SER A 140 22.09 10.68 -6.46
N GLY A 141 22.35 10.04 -5.30
CA GLY A 141 23.67 9.57 -4.90
C GLY A 141 24.09 8.29 -5.60
N ARG A 142 23.13 7.57 -6.20
CA ARG A 142 23.36 6.35 -7.00
C ARG A 142 22.32 6.18 -8.10
N GLY A 143 22.65 5.41 -9.14
CA GLY A 143 21.79 5.22 -10.31
C GLY A 143 20.81 4.03 -10.24
N ASP A 144 20.92 3.17 -9.22
CA ASP A 144 20.12 1.97 -9.04
C ASP A 144 19.85 1.66 -7.56
N ILE A 145 19.02 0.68 -7.29
CA ILE A 145 18.72 0.19 -5.92
C ILE A 145 19.25 -1.22 -5.66
N GLY A 146 20.19 -1.70 -6.47
CA GLY A 146 20.80 -3.02 -6.31
C GLY A 146 19.83 -4.17 -6.54
N ALA A 147 19.76 -5.08 -5.57
CA ALA A 147 18.92 -6.27 -5.64
C ALA A 147 17.46 -6.02 -5.20
N ILE A 148 17.11 -4.81 -4.81
CA ILE A 148 15.74 -4.46 -4.42
C ILE A 148 14.85 -4.49 -5.66
N GLU A 149 13.71 -5.16 -5.57
CA GLU A 149 12.74 -5.28 -6.67
C GLU A 149 11.42 -4.65 -6.32
N HIS A 150 10.79 -3.96 -7.28
CA HIS A 150 9.43 -3.44 -7.16
C HIS A 150 8.47 -4.27 -7.99
N HIS A 151 7.33 -4.64 -7.39
CA HIS A 151 6.23 -5.35 -8.04
C HIS A 151 4.93 -4.58 -7.86
N ILE A 152 4.08 -4.58 -8.88
CA ILE A 152 2.70 -4.09 -8.80
C ILE A 152 1.75 -5.22 -9.11
N PHE A 153 0.77 -5.43 -8.23
CA PHE A 153 -0.39 -6.27 -8.46
C PHE A 153 -1.61 -5.42 -8.65
N PHE A 154 -2.48 -5.90 -9.53
CA PHE A 154 -3.83 -5.39 -9.67
C PHE A 154 -4.77 -6.43 -9.09
N PHE A 155 -5.36 -6.16 -7.95
CA PHE A 155 -6.06 -7.18 -7.15
C PHE A 155 -7.16 -7.92 -7.95
N ASP A 156 -7.95 -7.21 -8.77
CA ASP A 156 -8.99 -7.81 -9.61
C ASP A 156 -8.45 -8.84 -10.63
N GLU A 157 -7.18 -8.77 -10.97
CA GLU A 157 -6.56 -9.56 -12.03
C GLU A 157 -5.69 -10.69 -11.50
N ILE A 158 -5.50 -10.79 -10.19
CA ILE A 158 -4.78 -11.90 -9.56
C ILE A 158 -5.63 -13.17 -9.69
N ARG A 159 -5.12 -14.16 -10.39
CA ARG A 159 -5.83 -15.42 -10.63
C ARG A 159 -5.48 -16.52 -9.66
N GLU A 160 -4.28 -16.48 -9.09
CA GLU A 160 -3.80 -17.48 -8.16
C GLU A 160 -2.90 -16.86 -7.10
N ILE A 161 -3.21 -17.15 -5.84
CA ILE A 161 -2.33 -16.90 -4.69
C ILE A 161 -2.14 -18.24 -4.03
N THR A 162 -0.94 -18.83 -4.20
CA THR A 162 -0.62 -20.12 -3.61
C THR A 162 -0.44 -20.01 -2.10
N GLY A 163 -1.10 -20.93 -1.37
CA GLY A 163 -0.90 -21.14 0.05
C GLY A 163 -2.02 -20.68 0.97
N ASN A 164 -3.12 -20.09 0.44
CA ASN A 164 -4.16 -19.61 1.34
C ASN A 164 -5.59 -19.72 0.80
N THR A 165 -6.32 -20.76 1.29
CA THR A 165 -7.74 -20.97 0.98
C THR A 165 -8.68 -20.08 1.81
N GLU A 166 -8.18 -19.40 2.86
CA GLU A 166 -9.00 -18.58 3.76
C GLU A 166 -9.42 -17.25 3.13
N MET A 167 -8.80 -16.83 2.03
CA MET A 167 -9.06 -15.52 1.43
C MET A 167 -10.51 -15.33 0.98
N ALA A 168 -11.15 -16.36 0.44
CA ALA A 168 -12.52 -16.27 -0.04
C ALA A 168 -13.51 -15.94 1.09
N GLU A 169 -13.26 -16.44 2.30
CA GLU A 169 -14.13 -16.24 3.46
C GLU A 169 -14.07 -14.81 4.05
N LEU A 170 -13.06 -14.01 3.68
CA LEU A 170 -12.71 -12.75 4.34
C LEU A 170 -12.99 -11.47 3.53
N ARG A 171 -13.90 -11.50 2.56
CA ARG A 171 -14.30 -10.34 1.73
C ARG A 171 -13.12 -9.60 1.09
N PRO A 172 -12.34 -10.27 0.24
CA PRO A 172 -11.12 -9.72 -0.31
C PRO A 172 -11.33 -8.50 -1.22
N HIS A 173 -12.38 -8.46 -2.05
CA HIS A 173 -12.65 -7.34 -2.94
C HIS A 173 -12.96 -6.06 -2.16
N VAL A 174 -13.84 -6.13 -1.16
CA VAL A 174 -14.14 -4.96 -0.31
C VAL A 174 -12.87 -4.51 0.40
N THR A 175 -12.10 -5.41 0.99
CA THR A 175 -10.94 -5.07 1.79
C THR A 175 -9.85 -4.40 0.95
N PHE A 176 -9.48 -4.98 -0.19
CA PHE A 176 -8.41 -4.42 -1.03
C PHE A 176 -8.86 -3.19 -1.80
N HIS A 177 -10.05 -3.19 -2.44
CA HIS A 177 -10.50 -2.03 -3.22
C HIS A 177 -10.95 -0.85 -2.38
N ARG A 178 -11.24 -1.07 -1.09
CA ARG A 178 -11.66 -0.01 -0.16
C ARG A 178 -10.66 0.23 0.96
N GLY A 179 -9.48 -0.40 0.86
CA GLY A 179 -8.41 -0.32 1.85
C GLY A 179 -7.22 0.54 1.41
N ILE A 180 -6.54 1.08 2.40
CA ILE A 180 -5.25 1.75 2.28
C ILE A 180 -4.41 1.27 3.45
N ASN A 181 -3.26 0.68 3.18
CA ASN A 181 -2.28 0.28 4.18
C ASN A 181 -0.87 0.28 3.59
N SER A 182 0.13 0.46 4.43
CA SER A 182 1.54 0.33 4.05
C SER A 182 2.35 -0.05 5.28
N TYR A 183 3.14 -1.11 5.20
CA TYR A 183 4.03 -1.57 6.28
C TYR A 183 5.10 -2.51 5.76
N THR A 184 6.16 -2.69 6.54
CA THR A 184 7.26 -3.60 6.28
C THR A 184 7.00 -4.96 6.93
N PHE A 185 7.26 -6.04 6.20
CA PHE A 185 7.15 -7.42 6.67
C PHE A 185 8.51 -8.13 6.61
N CYS A 186 8.68 -9.11 7.51
CA CYS A 186 9.87 -9.94 7.60
C CYS A 186 9.47 -11.39 7.85
N PHE A 187 9.70 -12.26 6.88
CA PHE A 187 9.61 -13.73 7.02
C PHE A 187 11.01 -14.29 7.21
N GLU A 188 11.53 -14.22 8.45
CA GLU A 188 12.93 -14.57 8.76
C GLU A 188 13.25 -16.02 8.42
N ASP A 189 12.33 -16.96 8.67
CA ASP A 189 12.51 -18.39 8.38
C ASP A 189 12.63 -18.68 6.87
N ASP A 190 12.01 -17.86 6.02
CA ASP A 190 12.07 -17.99 4.56
C ASP A 190 13.14 -17.09 3.93
N GLY A 191 13.53 -16.05 4.63
CA GLY A 191 14.45 -15.02 4.15
C GLY A 191 13.81 -14.05 3.16
N THR A 192 12.48 -13.82 3.25
CA THR A 192 11.77 -12.86 2.41
C THR A 192 11.41 -11.62 3.22
N TYR A 193 11.98 -10.48 2.85
CA TYR A 193 11.73 -9.18 3.50
C TYR A 193 11.24 -8.16 2.48
N GLY A 194 10.32 -7.32 2.88
CA GLY A 194 9.80 -6.30 1.97
C GLY A 194 8.80 -5.35 2.61
N THR A 195 8.28 -4.45 1.80
CA THR A 195 7.17 -3.55 2.15
C THR A 195 5.97 -3.86 1.26
N ILE A 196 4.80 -3.97 1.85
CA ILE A 196 3.51 -4.05 1.16
C ILE A 196 2.74 -2.75 1.30
N THR A 197 2.23 -2.24 0.19
CA THR A 197 1.36 -1.05 0.17
C THR A 197 0.14 -1.32 -0.68
N ASN A 198 -1.05 -1.26 -0.09
CA ASN A 198 -2.31 -1.33 -0.83
C ASN A 198 -2.87 0.08 -1.05
N MET A 199 -3.17 0.40 -2.28
CA MET A 199 -3.78 1.65 -2.74
C MET A 199 -5.07 1.36 -3.52
N MET A 200 -6.12 0.96 -2.81
CA MET A 200 -7.43 0.65 -3.41
C MET A 200 -7.37 -0.46 -4.48
N GLY A 201 -6.67 -1.57 -4.18
CA GLY A 201 -6.53 -2.72 -5.08
C GLY A 201 -5.32 -2.65 -6.02
N ILE A 202 -4.57 -1.54 -6.04
CA ILE A 202 -3.22 -1.51 -6.58
C ILE A 202 -2.28 -1.84 -5.43
N VAL A 203 -1.75 -3.06 -5.43
CA VAL A 203 -0.86 -3.55 -4.38
C VAL A 203 0.57 -3.47 -4.86
N VAL A 204 1.37 -2.66 -4.19
CA VAL A 204 2.81 -2.53 -4.42
C VAL A 204 3.54 -3.41 -3.41
N ILE A 205 4.42 -4.26 -3.89
CA ILE A 205 5.35 -5.02 -3.08
C ILE A 205 6.77 -4.62 -3.47
N THR A 206 7.53 -4.16 -2.50
CA THR A 206 8.97 -3.95 -2.69
C THR A 206 9.69 -5.03 -1.91
N LEU A 207 10.43 -5.88 -2.60
CA LEU A 207 11.22 -6.95 -2.01
C LEU A 207 12.64 -6.44 -1.76
N TYR A 208 13.04 -6.45 -0.51
CA TYR A 208 14.40 -6.13 -0.05
C TYR A 208 15.30 -7.36 -0.11
N GLN A 209 14.71 -8.53 0.13
CA GLN A 209 15.33 -9.83 0.00
C GLN A 209 14.26 -10.84 -0.45
N LYS A 210 14.65 -11.77 -1.30
CA LYS A 210 13.81 -12.87 -1.78
C LYS A 210 14.27 -14.20 -1.24
N GLY A 211 13.37 -14.97 -0.66
CA GLY A 211 13.57 -16.38 -0.36
C GLY A 211 13.69 -17.23 -1.64
N CYS A 212 14.15 -18.45 -1.50
CA CYS A 212 14.47 -19.31 -2.65
C CYS A 212 13.23 -19.82 -3.43
N LYS A 213 12.03 -19.71 -2.87
CA LYS A 213 10.77 -20.21 -3.47
C LYS A 213 9.95 -19.11 -4.15
N GLU A 214 10.45 -17.88 -4.16
CA GLU A 214 9.75 -16.70 -4.66
C GLU A 214 9.71 -16.69 -6.20
N LYS A 215 8.50 -16.67 -6.78
CA LYS A 215 8.26 -16.51 -8.22
C LYS A 215 7.26 -15.39 -8.45
N TRP A 216 7.63 -14.47 -9.35
CA TRP A 216 6.90 -13.23 -9.57
C TRP A 216 6.78 -12.98 -11.07
N GLU A 217 5.63 -13.29 -11.67
CA GLU A 217 5.41 -13.23 -13.11
C GLU A 217 4.51 -12.04 -13.47
N ARG A 218 4.94 -11.23 -14.43
CA ARG A 218 4.21 -10.07 -14.98
C ARG A 218 3.89 -8.97 -13.96
N THR A 219 4.67 -8.87 -12.90
CA THR A 219 4.45 -7.91 -11.80
C THR A 219 5.58 -6.92 -11.63
N GLN A 220 6.78 -7.25 -12.12
CA GLN A 220 8.00 -6.48 -11.87
C GLN A 220 8.00 -5.16 -12.62
N ILE A 221 8.40 -4.10 -11.92
CA ILE A 221 8.62 -2.76 -12.47
C ILE A 221 10.12 -2.53 -12.64
N LEU A 222 10.53 -2.23 -13.86
CA LEU A 222 11.93 -1.98 -14.21
C LEU A 222 12.24 -0.47 -14.17
N ASN A 223 13.49 -0.14 -13.87
CA ASN A 223 13.96 1.25 -13.94
C ASN A 223 14.20 1.65 -15.41
N GLY A 224 13.24 2.31 -16.02
CA GLY A 224 13.30 2.74 -17.41
C GLY A 224 11.95 2.73 -18.09
N ILE A 225 11.97 2.76 -19.43
CA ILE A 225 10.75 2.73 -20.25
C ILE A 225 10.29 1.27 -20.39
N SER A 226 9.07 0.98 -19.97
CA SER A 226 8.44 -0.33 -20.06
C SER A 226 6.92 -0.22 -19.95
N ASN A 227 6.24 -1.36 -19.79
CA ASN A 227 4.82 -1.40 -19.50
C ASN A 227 4.49 -2.48 -18.48
N ILE A 228 3.35 -2.33 -17.82
CA ILE A 228 2.74 -3.35 -16.97
C ILE A 228 1.29 -3.53 -17.37
N GLU A 229 0.80 -4.75 -17.28
CA GLU A 229 -0.58 -5.08 -17.62
C GLU A 229 -1.27 -5.71 -16.41
N ALA A 230 -2.49 -5.23 -16.12
CA ALA A 230 -3.39 -5.79 -15.10
C ALA A 230 -4.04 -7.06 -15.66
N LYS A 231 -3.22 -8.06 -15.98
CA LYS A 231 -3.69 -9.32 -16.57
C LYS A 231 -2.66 -10.44 -16.38
N ASP A 232 -3.18 -11.64 -16.07
CA ASP A 232 -2.42 -12.88 -15.96
C ASP A 232 -1.16 -12.74 -15.09
N GLN A 233 -1.31 -12.06 -13.94
CA GLN A 233 -0.25 -11.91 -12.95
C GLN A 233 -0.22 -13.15 -12.06
N HIS A 234 0.94 -13.79 -11.92
CA HIS A 234 1.13 -14.96 -11.09
C HIS A 234 2.22 -14.74 -10.06
N ILE A 235 1.94 -15.13 -8.83
CA ILE A 235 2.94 -15.19 -7.75
C ILE A 235 2.87 -16.51 -7.02
N THR A 236 4.04 -17.00 -6.64
CA THR A 236 4.24 -18.03 -5.63
C THR A 236 5.18 -17.43 -4.60
N SER A 237 4.68 -17.10 -3.41
CA SER A 237 5.41 -16.32 -2.43
C SER A 237 4.80 -16.48 -1.04
N VAL A 238 5.64 -16.43 -0.01
CA VAL A 238 5.20 -16.33 1.39
C VAL A 238 4.45 -15.02 1.67
N VAL A 239 4.60 -14.01 0.81
CA VAL A 239 3.87 -12.73 0.87
C VAL A 239 2.35 -12.93 0.77
N GLY A 240 1.87 -14.06 0.25
CA GLY A 240 0.46 -14.45 0.33
C GLY A 240 -0.12 -14.42 1.75
N ASN A 241 0.72 -14.65 2.77
CA ASN A 241 0.33 -14.55 4.17
C ASN A 241 -0.01 -13.11 4.57
N GLU A 242 0.65 -12.10 3.98
CA GLU A 242 0.34 -10.69 4.25
C GLU A 242 -1.02 -10.28 3.68
N PHE A 243 -1.43 -10.83 2.54
CA PHE A 243 -2.79 -10.62 2.03
C PHE A 243 -3.82 -11.14 3.03
N THR A 244 -3.62 -12.32 3.58
CA THR A 244 -4.50 -12.88 4.62
C THR A 244 -4.45 -12.07 5.91
N ASN A 245 -3.29 -11.59 6.31
CA ASN A 245 -3.14 -10.74 7.49
C ASN A 245 -3.93 -9.43 7.35
N ILE A 246 -3.88 -8.79 6.19
CA ILE A 246 -4.68 -7.60 5.87
C ILE A 246 -6.18 -7.91 5.99
N LEU A 247 -6.63 -9.05 5.45
CA LEU A 247 -8.03 -9.46 5.49
C LEU A 247 -8.49 -9.75 6.93
N LYS A 248 -7.71 -10.50 7.71
CA LYS A 248 -8.00 -10.80 9.12
C LYS A 248 -8.04 -9.54 9.98
N THR A 249 -7.12 -8.60 9.74
CA THR A 249 -7.09 -7.31 10.44
C THR A 249 -8.34 -6.49 10.13
N ALA A 250 -8.76 -6.43 8.87
CA ALA A 250 -9.99 -5.74 8.48
C ALA A 250 -11.24 -6.38 9.08
N GLN A 251 -11.32 -7.72 9.12
CA GLN A 251 -12.41 -8.44 9.75
C GLN A 251 -12.46 -8.20 11.26
N ALA A 252 -11.32 -8.32 11.97
CA ALA A 252 -11.23 -8.06 13.40
C ALA A 252 -11.65 -6.61 13.76
N ALA A 253 -11.24 -5.64 12.94
CA ALA A 253 -11.68 -4.25 13.08
C ALA A 253 -13.20 -4.11 12.91
N SER A 254 -13.79 -4.78 11.92
CA SER A 254 -15.24 -4.80 11.72
C SER A 254 -15.98 -5.41 12.91
N ASP A 255 -15.48 -6.51 13.45
CA ASP A 255 -16.08 -7.24 14.57
C ASP A 255 -16.02 -6.43 15.88
N SER A 256 -14.92 -5.72 16.09
CA SER A 256 -14.70 -4.85 17.27
C SER A 256 -15.52 -3.57 17.27
N MET A 257 -16.23 -3.27 16.17
CA MET A 257 -17.07 -2.07 16.06
C MET A 257 -18.26 -2.16 17.00
N SER A 258 -18.54 -1.07 17.75
CA SER A 258 -19.68 -1.01 18.68
C SER A 258 -21.02 -1.09 17.94
N GLU A 259 -22.03 -1.70 18.56
CA GLU A 259 -23.39 -1.81 17.99
C GLU A 259 -23.95 -0.46 17.59
N LYS A 260 -23.73 0.57 18.41
CA LYS A 260 -24.14 1.96 18.10
C LYS A 260 -23.54 2.47 16.78
N GLN A 261 -22.29 2.09 16.45
CA GLN A 261 -21.66 2.48 15.18
C GLN A 261 -22.19 1.64 14.01
N LYS A 262 -22.41 0.33 14.22
CA LYS A 262 -23.04 -0.54 13.22
C LYS A 262 -24.45 -0.03 12.85
N GLU A 263 -25.26 0.34 13.85
CA GLU A 263 -26.59 0.94 13.63
C GLU A 263 -26.54 2.24 12.82
N LYS A 264 -25.58 3.15 13.11
CA LYS A 264 -25.39 4.37 12.34
C LYS A 264 -25.00 4.09 10.88
N ILE A 265 -24.16 3.10 10.63
CA ILE A 265 -23.78 2.69 9.28
C ILE A 265 -25.01 2.17 8.55
N VAL A 266 -25.75 1.23 9.15
CA VAL A 266 -26.99 0.68 8.57
C VAL A 266 -28.01 1.78 8.28
N ALA A 267 -28.21 2.70 9.20
CA ALA A 267 -29.11 3.83 8.97
C ALA A 267 -28.67 4.72 7.81
N SER A 268 -27.36 4.98 7.68
CA SER A 268 -26.81 5.76 6.56
C SER A 268 -26.95 5.06 5.20
N LEU A 269 -26.87 3.73 5.18
CA LEU A 269 -27.08 2.91 3.99
C LEU A 269 -28.55 2.94 3.56
N LYS A 270 -29.49 2.79 4.50
CA LYS A 270 -30.93 2.84 4.23
C LYS A 270 -31.38 4.17 3.59
N VAL A 271 -30.82 5.30 4.03
CA VAL A 271 -31.11 6.63 3.45
C VAL A 271 -30.65 6.72 1.99
N LYS A 272 -29.66 5.90 1.58
CA LYS A 272 -29.08 5.89 0.23
C LYS A 272 -29.52 4.70 -0.62
N ASP A 273 -30.53 3.95 -0.20
CA ASP A 273 -30.92 2.64 -0.75
C ASP A 273 -31.01 2.64 -2.28
N ASP A 274 -31.75 3.62 -2.86
CA ASP A 274 -31.89 3.73 -4.32
C ASP A 274 -30.58 4.06 -5.07
N LYS A 275 -29.57 4.59 -4.37
CA LYS A 275 -28.30 5.05 -4.96
C LYS A 275 -27.12 4.14 -4.66
N ILE A 276 -27.27 3.20 -3.73
CA ILE A 276 -26.15 2.37 -3.27
C ILE A 276 -25.56 1.55 -4.41
N LYS A 277 -26.38 1.10 -5.36
CA LYS A 277 -25.96 0.34 -6.56
C LYS A 277 -24.98 1.10 -7.45
N ASN A 278 -24.95 2.44 -7.34
CA ASN A 278 -24.04 3.28 -8.10
C ASN A 278 -22.66 3.45 -7.46
N TYR A 279 -22.50 2.97 -6.22
CA TYR A 279 -21.21 3.05 -5.53
C TYR A 279 -20.34 1.82 -5.83
N PRO A 280 -19.01 1.98 -5.99
CA PRO A 280 -18.10 0.86 -6.27
C PRO A 280 -18.18 -0.26 -5.23
N ILE A 281 -18.37 0.07 -3.97
CA ILE A 281 -18.49 -0.92 -2.88
C ILE A 281 -19.62 -1.93 -3.11
N PHE A 282 -20.68 -1.55 -3.80
CA PHE A 282 -21.77 -2.50 -4.10
C PHE A 282 -21.32 -3.61 -5.04
N ARG A 283 -20.53 -3.27 -6.04
CA ARG A 283 -19.91 -4.24 -6.94
C ARG A 283 -18.94 -5.14 -6.15
N ASP A 284 -18.11 -4.55 -5.29
CA ASP A 284 -17.14 -5.29 -4.49
C ASP A 284 -17.84 -6.29 -3.55
N TRP A 285 -18.98 -5.93 -2.95
CA TRP A 285 -19.82 -6.85 -2.17
C TRP A 285 -20.40 -7.99 -3.00
N LEU A 286 -20.85 -7.72 -4.23
CA LEU A 286 -21.34 -8.77 -5.12
C LEU A 286 -20.23 -9.74 -5.47
N SER A 287 -19.03 -9.25 -5.81
CA SER A 287 -17.88 -10.08 -6.11
C SER A 287 -17.47 -10.96 -4.91
N ASP A 288 -17.50 -10.40 -3.67
CA ASP A 288 -17.21 -11.18 -2.47
C ASP A 288 -18.29 -12.22 -2.17
N ARG A 289 -19.57 -11.94 -2.44
CA ARG A 289 -20.65 -12.90 -2.29
C ARG A 289 -20.49 -14.06 -3.28
N ASP A 290 -20.20 -13.74 -4.53
CA ASP A 290 -20.11 -14.73 -5.60
C ASP A 290 -18.93 -15.73 -5.38
N LEU A 291 -17.90 -15.33 -4.60
CA LEU A 291 -16.82 -16.23 -4.15
C LEU A 291 -17.32 -17.35 -3.19
N HIS A 292 -18.44 -17.15 -2.51
CA HIS A 292 -19.01 -18.13 -1.58
C HIS A 292 -20.04 -19.09 -2.24
N GLU A 293 -20.45 -18.81 -3.46
CA GLU A 293 -21.43 -19.60 -4.22
C GLU A 293 -20.78 -20.62 -5.16
N GLU A 294 -19.43 -20.57 -5.34
CA GLU A 294 -18.65 -21.54 -6.11
C GLU A 294 -18.06 -22.64 -5.19
#